data_101d4699a2ee2d607ea3f46f03216635
#
_entry.id   101d4699a2ee2d607ea3f46f03216635
#
_cell.length_a   1.000
_cell.length_b   1.000
_cell.length_c   1.000
_cell.angle_alpha   90.00
_cell.angle_beta   90.00
_cell.angle_gamma   90.00
#
_symmetry.space_group_name_H-M   'P 1'
#
loop_
_entity.id
_entity.type
_entity.pdbx_description
1 polymer ?
#
loop_
_entity_poly.entity_id
_entity_poly.type
_entity_poly.pdbx_seq_one_letter_code
_entity_poly.pdbx_strand_id
1 'polypeptide(L)'
;MAMLRRVFTGAGAAALLLAGPALAHHGWAGYGQEDFSMSGTVEAAMLGNPHGVLRVRGSDGNVWTVTLGPALNQRRAGLTEAMLPAGTPIVAHGKRHLSATIYEVKTERLTVNKQDFLIYPDRLAGR
;
A
#
# COMPACT_ATOMS: atom_id res chain seq x y z
N MET A 1 -66.53 17.98 -11.96
CA MET A 1 -65.14 18.07 -12.40
C MET A 1 -64.26 17.44 -11.35
N ALA A 2 -63.73 16.33 -11.65
CA ALA A 2 -62.75 15.69 -10.77
C ALA A 2 -61.39 16.29 -10.99
N MET A 3 -60.85 16.98 -9.98
CA MET A 3 -59.49 17.38 -9.99
C MET A 3 -58.60 16.20 -9.60
N LEU A 4 -57.88 15.68 -10.54
CA LEU A 4 -56.80 14.73 -10.26
C LEU A 4 -55.67 15.49 -9.58
N ARG A 5 -55.59 15.35 -8.27
CA ARG A 5 -54.37 15.69 -7.56
C ARG A 5 -53.35 14.59 -7.85
N ARG A 6 -52.46 14.88 -8.76
CA ARG A 6 -51.23 14.08 -8.87
C ARG A 6 -50.39 14.37 -7.65
N VAL A 7 -50.41 13.46 -6.73
CA VAL A 7 -49.41 13.44 -5.68
C VAL A 7 -48.13 12.94 -6.33
N PHE A 8 -47.25 13.85 -6.65
CA PHE A 8 -45.85 13.49 -6.93
C PHE A 8 -45.24 13.12 -5.59
N THR A 9 -45.25 11.85 -5.26
CA THR A 9 -44.29 11.32 -4.32
C THR A 9 -42.94 11.36 -5.01
N GLY A 10 -42.21 12.41 -4.79
CA GLY A 10 -40.81 12.43 -5.12
C GLY A 10 -40.13 11.35 -4.29
N ALA A 11 -39.88 10.22 -4.90
CA ALA A 11 -38.92 9.29 -4.37
C ALA A 11 -37.60 10.01 -4.41
N GLY A 12 -37.24 10.61 -3.29
CA GLY A 12 -35.90 11.02 -3.07
C GLY A 12 -35.05 9.77 -3.16
N ALA A 13 -34.38 9.58 -4.27
CA ALA A 13 -33.32 8.62 -4.33
C ALA A 13 -32.31 9.04 -3.28
N ALA A 14 -32.31 8.38 -2.15
CA ALA A 14 -31.21 8.45 -1.24
C ALA A 14 -30.02 7.91 -2.02
N ALA A 15 -29.24 8.80 -2.58
CA ALA A 15 -27.94 8.45 -3.08
C ALA A 15 -27.17 7.94 -1.88
N LEU A 16 -27.11 6.65 -1.74
CA LEU A 16 -26.23 6.01 -0.79
C LEU A 16 -24.81 6.34 -1.24
N LEU A 17 -24.30 7.40 -0.66
CA LEU A 17 -22.91 7.76 -0.78
C LEU A 17 -22.10 6.72 -0.03
N LEU A 18 -21.72 5.67 -0.72
CA LEU A 18 -20.79 4.66 -0.24
C LEU A 18 -19.34 5.17 -0.28
N ALA A 19 -19.17 6.45 0.03
CA ALA A 19 -17.84 7.06 0.03
C ALA A 19 -17.00 6.61 1.23
N GLY A 20 -17.60 6.15 2.32
CA GLY A 20 -16.90 5.77 3.54
C GLY A 20 -15.90 4.61 3.38
N PRO A 21 -16.25 3.48 2.75
CA PRO A 21 -15.32 2.36 2.57
C PRO A 21 -14.12 2.68 1.69
N ALA A 22 -14.29 3.52 0.67
CA ALA A 22 -13.21 3.84 -0.26
C ALA A 22 -12.05 4.59 0.40
N LEU A 23 -12.31 5.42 1.43
CA LEU A 23 -11.28 6.14 2.16
C LEU A 23 -10.44 5.23 3.05
N ALA A 24 -11.02 4.14 3.56
CA ALA A 24 -10.29 3.18 4.37
C ALA A 24 -9.27 2.38 3.56
N HIS A 25 -9.45 2.25 2.25
CA HIS A 25 -8.55 1.49 1.38
C HIS A 25 -7.22 2.19 1.10
N HIS A 26 -7.09 3.48 1.34
CA HIS A 26 -5.81 4.18 1.30
C HIS A 26 -4.88 3.81 2.46
N GLY A 27 -5.41 3.12 3.46
CA GLY A 27 -4.65 2.65 4.60
C GLY A 27 -4.21 1.19 4.45
N TRP A 28 -4.57 0.40 5.44
CA TRP A 28 -4.09 -0.96 5.62
C TRP A 28 -5.16 -2.04 5.42
N ALA A 29 -6.37 -1.64 5.02
CA ALA A 29 -7.53 -2.53 4.97
C ALA A 29 -7.38 -3.71 4.00
N GLY A 30 -6.60 -3.56 2.94
CA GLY A 30 -6.34 -4.62 1.96
C GLY A 30 -5.22 -5.59 2.35
N TYR A 31 -4.66 -5.43 3.55
CA TYR A 31 -3.49 -6.18 4.00
C TYR A 31 -3.78 -6.96 5.27
N GLY A 32 -3.04 -8.06 5.45
CA GLY A 32 -3.17 -8.91 6.64
C GLY A 32 -2.70 -8.23 7.92
N GLN A 33 -3.07 -8.81 9.04
CA GLN A 33 -2.71 -8.30 10.37
C GLN A 33 -1.36 -8.82 10.85
N GLU A 34 -0.94 -9.97 10.34
CA GLU A 34 0.28 -10.64 10.76
C GLU A 34 1.52 -9.96 10.18
N ASP A 35 2.60 -9.98 10.93
CA ASP A 35 3.89 -9.54 10.44
C ASP A 35 4.37 -10.45 9.32
N PHE A 36 4.88 -9.83 8.28
CA PHE A 36 5.34 -10.52 7.09
C PHE A 36 6.67 -9.94 6.63
N SER A 37 7.55 -10.81 6.17
CA SER A 37 8.82 -10.41 5.57
C SER A 37 9.06 -11.18 4.29
N MET A 38 9.62 -10.48 3.30
CA MET A 38 10.11 -11.12 2.09
C MET A 38 11.46 -10.55 1.71
N SER A 39 12.31 -11.39 1.19
CA SER A 39 13.63 -11.01 0.67
C SER A 39 13.70 -11.20 -0.83
N GLY A 40 14.52 -10.42 -1.47
CA GLY A 40 14.71 -10.51 -2.91
C GLY A 40 15.67 -9.47 -3.44
N THR A 41 15.65 -9.29 -4.74
CA THR A 41 16.47 -8.31 -5.44
C THR A 41 15.60 -7.34 -6.23
N VAL A 42 15.94 -6.07 -6.19
CA VAL A 42 15.24 -5.03 -6.94
C VAL A 42 15.38 -5.27 -8.43
N GLU A 43 14.27 -5.28 -9.15
CA GLU A 43 14.24 -5.25 -10.62
C GLU A 43 14.00 -3.82 -11.13
N ALA A 44 13.15 -3.06 -10.45
CA ALA A 44 12.87 -1.67 -10.77
C ALA A 44 12.42 -0.91 -9.51
N ALA A 45 12.72 0.36 -9.46
CA ALA A 45 12.32 1.24 -8.36
C ALA A 45 11.69 2.51 -8.92
N MET A 46 10.58 2.90 -8.32
CA MET A 46 9.86 4.14 -8.65
C MET A 46 9.41 4.79 -7.35
N LEU A 47 10.21 5.73 -6.86
CA LEU A 47 9.92 6.50 -5.65
C LEU A 47 9.15 7.77 -6.02
N GLY A 48 8.48 8.36 -5.04
CA GLY A 48 7.74 9.60 -5.23
C GLY A 48 6.26 9.46 -4.95
N ASN A 49 5.46 10.29 -5.62
CA ASN A 49 4.00 10.36 -5.42
C ASN A 49 3.25 9.54 -6.48
N PRO A 50 2.05 9.01 -6.11
CA PRO A 50 1.45 9.08 -4.77
C PRO A 50 2.14 8.17 -3.75
N HIS A 51 2.77 7.09 -4.20
CA HIS A 51 3.47 6.11 -3.37
C HIS A 51 4.72 5.61 -4.07
N GLY A 52 5.76 5.31 -3.27
CA GLY A 52 6.89 4.57 -3.79
C GLY A 52 6.54 3.11 -4.03
N VAL A 53 7.10 2.54 -5.10
CA VAL A 53 6.89 1.15 -5.49
C VAL A 53 8.19 0.55 -5.96
N LEU A 54 8.50 -0.65 -5.49
CA LEU A 54 9.56 -1.48 -6.02
C LEU A 54 8.95 -2.71 -6.69
N ARG A 55 9.54 -3.10 -7.81
CA ARG A 55 9.36 -4.43 -8.37
C ARG A 55 10.53 -5.27 -7.93
N VAL A 56 10.26 -6.38 -7.27
CA VAL A 56 11.27 -7.20 -6.60
C VAL A 56 11.14 -8.66 -7.01
N ARG A 57 12.22 -9.25 -7.45
CA ARG A 57 12.30 -10.71 -7.61
C ARG A 57 12.52 -11.32 -6.24
N GLY A 58 11.51 -11.95 -5.69
CA GLY A 58 11.59 -12.62 -4.40
C GLY A 58 12.49 -13.86 -4.43
N SER A 59 12.99 -14.24 -3.28
CA SER A 59 13.74 -15.48 -3.11
C SER A 59 12.90 -16.72 -3.40
N ASP A 60 11.57 -16.58 -3.36
CA ASP A 60 10.60 -17.61 -3.76
C ASP A 60 10.43 -17.74 -5.28
N GLY A 61 11.10 -16.90 -6.07
CA GLY A 61 11.01 -16.86 -7.53
C GLY A 61 9.87 -16.01 -8.08
N ASN A 62 8.97 -15.52 -7.23
CA ASN A 62 7.86 -14.65 -7.65
C ASN A 62 8.30 -13.20 -7.77
N VAL A 63 7.60 -12.45 -8.61
CA VAL A 63 7.75 -10.99 -8.69
C VAL A 63 6.79 -10.36 -7.70
N TRP A 64 7.35 -9.57 -6.79
CA TRP A 64 6.61 -8.88 -5.75
C TRP A 64 6.51 -7.39 -6.02
N THR A 65 5.38 -6.82 -5.67
CA THR A 65 5.20 -5.38 -5.54
C THR A 65 5.47 -4.99 -4.09
N VAL A 66 6.48 -4.16 -3.89
CA VAL A 66 6.85 -3.65 -2.56
C VAL A 66 6.44 -2.19 -2.51
N THR A 67 5.41 -1.86 -1.74
CA THR A 67 4.93 -0.49 -1.62
C THR A 67 5.61 0.22 -0.46
N LEU A 68 5.99 1.49 -0.68
CA LEU A 68 6.84 2.24 0.25
C LEU A 68 6.14 3.49 0.84
N GLY A 69 4.83 3.57 0.71
CA GLY A 69 4.09 4.70 1.23
C GLY A 69 4.32 6.01 0.45
N PRO A 70 3.77 7.13 0.96
CA PRO A 70 3.88 8.44 0.29
C PRO A 70 5.32 8.96 0.24
N ALA A 71 5.57 9.90 -0.68
CA ALA A 71 6.89 10.51 -0.85
C ALA A 71 7.46 11.09 0.44
N LEU A 72 6.61 11.67 1.30
CA LEU A 72 7.04 12.21 2.59
C LEU A 72 7.65 11.13 3.49
N ASN A 73 7.02 9.95 3.53
CA ASN A 73 7.53 8.82 4.32
C ASN A 73 8.87 8.33 3.79
N GLN A 74 9.03 8.28 2.48
CA GLN A 74 10.29 7.90 1.84
C GLN A 74 11.42 8.88 2.21
N ARG A 75 11.13 10.19 2.12
CA ARG A 75 12.11 11.24 2.48
C ARG A 75 12.48 11.21 3.96
N ARG A 76 11.49 11.08 4.84
CA ARG A 76 11.73 10.99 6.29
C ARG A 76 12.55 9.76 6.66
N ALA A 77 12.36 8.67 5.93
CA ALA A 77 13.16 7.46 6.10
C ALA A 77 14.60 7.63 5.58
N GLY A 78 14.84 8.62 4.75
CA GLY A 78 16.14 8.83 4.11
C GLY A 78 16.38 7.94 2.90
N LEU A 79 15.32 7.38 2.34
CA LEU A 79 15.40 6.50 1.18
C LEU A 79 15.36 7.29 -0.12
N THR A 80 16.28 7.00 -1.03
CA THR A 80 16.34 7.59 -2.36
C THR A 80 16.34 6.49 -3.42
N GLU A 81 15.85 6.83 -4.61
CA GLU A 81 15.83 5.89 -5.73
C GLU A 81 17.22 5.44 -6.14
N ALA A 82 18.22 6.32 -6.02
CA ALA A 82 19.62 5.99 -6.32
C ALA A 82 20.20 4.88 -5.45
N MET A 83 19.60 4.61 -4.29
CA MET A 83 20.01 3.52 -3.39
C MET A 83 19.48 2.15 -3.86
N LEU A 84 18.62 2.12 -4.86
CA LEU A 84 17.85 0.95 -5.26
C LEU A 84 18.05 0.60 -6.75
N PRO A 85 19.29 0.54 -7.26
CA PRO A 85 19.50 0.08 -8.62
C PRO A 85 19.08 -1.40 -8.76
N ALA A 86 18.77 -1.82 -9.97
CA ALA A 86 18.44 -3.21 -10.26
C ALA A 86 19.56 -4.13 -9.74
N GLY A 87 19.18 -5.24 -9.12
CA GLY A 87 20.10 -6.18 -8.50
C GLY A 87 20.39 -5.92 -7.02
N THR A 88 19.88 -4.83 -6.45
CA THR A 88 20.07 -4.53 -5.03
C THR A 88 19.32 -5.52 -4.15
N PRO A 89 19.99 -6.18 -3.18
CA PRO A 89 19.32 -7.03 -2.21
C PRO A 89 18.49 -6.20 -1.24
N ILE A 90 17.25 -6.64 -0.99
CA ILE A 90 16.36 -6.01 -0.02
C ILE A 90 15.63 -7.04 0.84
N VAL A 91 15.19 -6.60 2.00
CA VAL A 91 14.17 -7.28 2.79
C VAL A 91 13.05 -6.28 3.09
N ALA A 92 11.84 -6.63 2.72
CA ALA A 92 10.66 -5.84 3.04
C ALA A 92 9.95 -6.46 4.23
N HIS A 93 9.75 -5.66 5.27
CA HIS A 93 8.99 -6.03 6.47
C HIS A 93 7.72 -5.21 6.54
N GLY A 94 6.60 -5.87 6.66
CA GLY A 94 5.33 -5.16 6.74
C GLY A 94 4.14 -6.11 6.75
N LYS A 95 3.16 -5.84 5.93
CA LYS A 95 1.92 -6.60 5.84
C LYS A 95 1.71 -7.09 4.41
N ARG A 96 1.39 -8.37 4.29
CA ARG A 96 1.13 -9.00 3.00
C ARG A 96 -0.29 -8.68 2.54
N HIS A 97 -0.49 -8.53 1.24
CA HIS A 97 -1.82 -8.43 0.65
C HIS A 97 -2.69 -9.62 1.07
N LEU A 98 -3.97 -9.37 1.36
CA LEU A 98 -4.90 -10.40 1.83
C LEU A 98 -5.14 -11.51 0.80
N SER A 99 -5.14 -11.18 -0.48
CA SER A 99 -5.25 -12.18 -1.54
C SER A 99 -3.93 -12.93 -1.72
N ALA A 100 -3.96 -14.24 -1.59
CA ALA A 100 -2.79 -15.09 -1.76
C ALA A 100 -2.21 -15.06 -3.18
N THR A 101 -3.02 -14.72 -4.16
CA THR A 101 -2.60 -14.64 -5.57
C THR A 101 -1.97 -13.30 -5.94
N ILE A 102 -2.02 -12.33 -5.05
CA ILE A 102 -1.39 -11.02 -5.24
C ILE A 102 -0.12 -10.97 -4.40
N TYR A 103 1.02 -10.94 -5.07
CA TYR A 103 2.34 -10.86 -4.44
C TYR A 103 2.67 -9.39 -4.17
N GLU A 104 2.19 -8.90 -3.05
CA GLU A 104 2.37 -7.50 -2.65
C GLU A 104 2.58 -7.41 -1.14
N VAL A 105 3.51 -6.55 -0.74
CA VAL A 105 3.75 -6.21 0.65
C VAL A 105 3.69 -4.70 0.83
N LYS A 106 2.91 -4.25 1.80
CA LYS A 106 2.92 -2.88 2.27
C LYS A 106 3.98 -2.77 3.36
N THR A 107 5.03 -2.03 3.03
CA THR A 107 6.28 -2.05 3.78
C THR A 107 6.25 -1.05 4.92
N GLU A 108 6.55 -1.52 6.11
CA GLU A 108 6.76 -0.69 7.30
C GLU A 108 8.24 -0.35 7.48
N ARG A 109 9.11 -1.30 7.18
CA ARG A 109 10.58 -1.15 7.21
C ARG A 109 11.18 -1.84 5.99
N LEU A 110 12.04 -1.12 5.29
CA LEU A 110 12.82 -1.68 4.18
C LEU A 110 14.28 -1.80 4.60
N THR A 111 14.86 -2.98 4.49
CA THR A 111 16.29 -3.20 4.66
C THR A 111 16.94 -3.24 3.29
N VAL A 112 17.91 -2.37 3.06
CA VAL A 112 18.65 -2.24 1.81
C VAL A 112 20.12 -2.42 2.12
N ASN A 113 20.76 -3.43 1.57
CA ASN A 113 22.18 -3.71 1.84
C ASN A 113 22.49 -3.69 3.34
N LYS A 114 21.64 -4.33 4.15
CA LYS A 114 21.76 -4.44 5.62
C LYS A 114 21.51 -3.13 6.39
N GLN A 115 21.07 -2.06 5.72
CA GLN A 115 20.67 -0.81 6.36
C GLN A 115 19.15 -0.72 6.39
N ASP A 116 18.59 -0.35 7.55
CA ASP A 116 17.14 -0.23 7.74
C ASP A 116 16.66 1.18 7.44
N PHE A 117 15.54 1.24 6.71
CA PHE A 117 14.79 2.47 6.41
C PHE A 117 13.37 2.32 6.95
N LEU A 118 13.00 3.16 7.91
CA LEU A 118 11.71 3.09 8.58
C LEU A 118 10.66 3.90 7.83
N ILE A 119 9.83 3.21 7.05
CA ILE A 119 8.80 3.86 6.21
C ILE A 119 7.61 4.29 7.08
N TYR A 120 7.21 3.46 8.03
CA TYR A 120 6.15 3.74 8.99
C TYR A 120 6.64 3.47 10.42
N PRO A 121 7.47 4.37 10.98
CA PRO A 121 8.05 4.14 12.30
C PRO A 121 7.01 3.99 13.40
N ASP A 122 5.87 4.66 13.30
CA ASP A 122 4.79 4.57 14.29
C ASP A 122 4.17 3.17 14.34
N ARG A 123 4.20 2.44 13.25
CA ARG A 123 3.70 1.06 13.22
C ARG A 123 4.69 0.06 13.80
N LEU A 124 5.93 0.45 13.93
CA LEU A 124 7.02 -0.38 14.47
C LEU A 124 7.23 -0.12 15.97
N ALA A 125 6.69 0.97 16.49
CA ALA A 125 6.80 1.31 17.91
C ALA A 125 6.08 0.28 18.76
N GLY A 126 6.74 -0.22 19.81
CA GLY A 126 6.18 -1.20 20.73
C GLY A 126 6.26 -2.65 20.28
N ARG A 127 7.01 -2.94 19.23
CA ARG A 127 7.27 -4.30 18.76
C ARG A 127 8.69 -4.76 19.09
#